data_6e6066cd161145a954a10ce744877973
#
_entry.id   6e6066cd161145a954a10ce744877973
#
_cell.length_a   1.000
_cell.length_b   1.000
_cell.length_c   1.000
_cell.angle_alpha   90.00
_cell.angle_beta   90.00
_cell.angle_gamma   90.00
#
_symmetry.space_group_name_H-M   'P 1'
#
loop_
_entity.id
_entity.type
_entity.pdbx_description
1 polymer ?
#
loop_
_entity_poly.entity_id
_entity_poly.type
_entity_poly.pdbx_seq_one_letter_code
_entity_poly.pdbx_strand_id
1 'polypeptide(L)'
;GDYNFLGNFAAGYNSTISDTIAIGYFTGSYSQGNKNVWLGASQAAASKGNNTVLIGSNSTVNGNFNYGMGHGVIFKGDKNSAIGAYNKIEGNQSGAFGVGTYNVDTVKGDNSYSVGNKNQVSANNTFVVGNNVKTSLDNAVVLGNNSTAESSDVVSTPSYTYNNGVTESFAGTAPVSTVSVGAAGQERTITHVAAGRITADSTDAVNGSQLYGTNQQIDILHRDVRHVEKESNRGDARAAALAALHPLQFDPDHKVQVMGGYGHYKGENALALG
;
A
#
# COMPACT_ATOMS: atom_id res chain seq x y z
N GLY A 1 34.66 -41.79 -1.86
CA GLY A 1 33.65 -42.63 -1.33
C GLY A 1 32.45 -41.81 -0.88
N ASP A 2 31.32 -42.18 -1.36
CA ASP A 2 30.06 -41.46 -1.07
C ASP A 2 29.57 -41.82 0.31
N TYR A 3 29.43 -40.85 1.20
CA TYR A 3 28.94 -41.03 2.56
C TYR A 3 27.42 -40.84 2.58
N ASN A 4 26.67 -41.91 2.29
CA ASN A 4 25.21 -41.86 2.36
C ASN A 4 24.69 -42.55 3.61
N PHE A 5 23.72 -41.97 4.30
CA PHE A 5 22.93 -42.61 5.33
C PHE A 5 21.50 -42.81 4.83
N LEU A 6 21.16 -44.05 4.50
CA LEU A 6 19.87 -44.44 3.93
C LEU A 6 19.13 -45.33 4.92
N GLY A 7 17.95 -44.87 5.35
CA GLY A 7 17.14 -45.57 6.36
C GLY A 7 15.72 -45.83 5.88
N ASN A 8 15.24 -47.04 6.06
CA ASN A 8 13.92 -47.54 5.68
C ASN A 8 13.83 -48.06 4.22
N PHE A 9 12.67 -48.67 3.88
CA PHE A 9 12.42 -49.35 2.62
C PHE A 9 12.57 -48.42 1.41
N ALA A 10 13.41 -48.84 0.45
CA ALA A 10 13.68 -48.15 -0.79
C ALA A 10 14.17 -46.72 -0.65
N ALA A 11 14.74 -46.31 0.50
CA ALA A 11 15.43 -45.02 0.63
C ALA A 11 16.62 -44.99 -0.33
N GLY A 12 16.73 -43.94 -1.15
CA GLY A 12 17.77 -43.81 -2.17
C GLY A 12 17.73 -44.83 -3.31
N TYR A 13 16.65 -45.58 -3.49
CA TYR A 13 16.55 -46.61 -4.54
C TYR A 13 16.74 -45.96 -5.94
N ASN A 14 17.59 -46.61 -6.76
CA ASN A 14 17.92 -46.17 -8.13
C ASN A 14 18.33 -44.69 -8.22
N SER A 15 19.12 -44.20 -7.26
CA SER A 15 19.54 -42.83 -7.14
C SER A 15 21.04 -42.66 -7.37
N THR A 16 21.40 -41.49 -7.83
CA THR A 16 22.82 -41.04 -7.91
C THR A 16 23.02 -39.91 -6.90
N ILE A 17 23.20 -40.26 -5.64
CA ILE A 17 23.35 -39.32 -4.52
C ILE A 17 24.67 -39.60 -3.76
N SER A 18 25.28 -38.53 -3.22
CA SER A 18 26.45 -38.60 -2.36
C SER A 18 26.32 -37.67 -1.15
N ASP A 19 27.00 -38.02 -0.05
CA ASP A 19 27.00 -37.22 1.18
C ASP A 19 25.56 -36.87 1.64
N THR A 20 24.62 -37.79 1.49
CA THR A 20 23.18 -37.51 1.66
C THR A 20 22.61 -38.37 2.79
N ILE A 21 21.76 -37.76 3.61
CA ILE A 21 20.89 -38.44 4.57
C ILE A 21 19.50 -38.57 3.97
N ALA A 22 19.03 -39.78 3.74
CA ALA A 22 17.67 -40.07 3.26
C ALA A 22 16.99 -41.12 4.15
N ILE A 23 16.02 -40.69 4.96
CA ILE A 23 15.32 -41.56 5.92
C ILE A 23 13.82 -41.51 5.67
N GLY A 24 13.25 -42.69 5.41
CA GLY A 24 11.82 -42.86 5.19
C GLY A 24 11.49 -43.67 3.94
N TYR A 25 10.22 -44.06 3.82
CA TYR A 25 9.73 -44.87 2.71
C TYR A 25 9.88 -44.18 1.38
N PHE A 26 10.58 -44.72 0.40
CA PHE A 26 10.90 -44.12 -0.92
C PHE A 26 11.58 -42.77 -0.88
N THR A 27 12.14 -42.35 0.24
CA THR A 27 12.83 -41.03 0.35
C THR A 27 14.08 -41.00 -0.52
N GLY A 28 14.24 -39.96 -1.35
CA GLY A 28 15.36 -39.80 -2.26
C GLY A 28 15.42 -40.84 -3.39
N SER A 29 14.39 -41.64 -3.63
CA SER A 29 14.37 -42.61 -4.73
C SER A 29 14.36 -41.91 -6.09
N TYR A 30 15.10 -42.50 -7.07
CA TYR A 30 15.26 -41.94 -8.42
C TYR A 30 15.84 -40.51 -8.45
N SER A 31 16.57 -40.10 -7.40
CA SER A 31 17.07 -38.75 -7.23
C SER A 31 18.55 -38.62 -7.59
N GLN A 32 18.97 -37.38 -7.83
CA GLN A 32 20.36 -37.01 -8.15
C GLN A 32 20.79 -35.83 -7.27
N GLY A 33 22.06 -35.81 -6.87
CA GLY A 33 22.64 -34.70 -6.12
C GLY A 33 23.44 -35.10 -4.90
N ASN A 34 24.00 -34.09 -4.21
CA ASN A 34 24.88 -34.33 -3.07
C ASN A 34 24.56 -33.37 -1.89
N LYS A 35 25.07 -33.75 -0.71
CA LYS A 35 24.96 -32.96 0.53
C LYS A 35 23.52 -32.61 0.90
N ASN A 36 22.64 -33.59 0.83
CA ASN A 36 21.23 -33.39 1.09
C ASN A 36 20.79 -34.04 2.41
N VAL A 37 19.74 -33.49 3.02
CA VAL A 37 19.03 -34.09 4.16
C VAL A 37 17.56 -34.22 3.80
N TRP A 38 17.09 -35.48 3.58
CA TRP A 38 15.71 -35.77 3.21
C TRP A 38 15.08 -36.72 4.23
N LEU A 39 14.07 -36.25 4.95
CA LEU A 39 13.42 -36.98 6.04
C LEU A 39 11.92 -37.06 5.81
N GLY A 40 11.37 -38.30 5.77
CA GLY A 40 9.94 -38.53 5.68
C GLY A 40 9.54 -39.49 4.56
N ALA A 41 8.24 -39.60 4.27
CA ALA A 41 7.73 -40.51 3.25
C ALA A 41 7.71 -39.88 1.85
N SER A 42 8.25 -40.59 0.86
CA SER A 42 8.35 -40.13 -0.53
C SER A 42 8.95 -38.72 -0.66
N GLN A 43 9.79 -38.34 0.28
CA GLN A 43 10.45 -37.05 0.30
C GLN A 43 11.56 -37.01 -0.71
N ALA A 44 11.63 -35.95 -1.50
CA ALA A 44 12.61 -35.80 -2.57
C ALA A 44 12.64 -36.93 -3.62
N ALA A 45 11.57 -37.68 -3.80
CA ALA A 45 11.51 -38.69 -4.86
C ALA A 45 11.61 -38.00 -6.24
N ALA A 46 12.47 -38.53 -7.12
CA ALA A 46 12.78 -38.00 -8.45
C ALA A 46 13.31 -36.55 -8.42
N SER A 47 13.99 -36.15 -7.35
CA SER A 47 14.54 -34.82 -7.15
C SER A 47 15.94 -34.66 -7.76
N LYS A 48 16.29 -33.41 -8.13
CA LYS A 48 17.63 -33.04 -8.59
C LYS A 48 18.06 -31.78 -7.88
N GLY A 49 19.03 -31.88 -6.96
CA GLY A 49 19.51 -30.72 -6.22
C GLY A 49 20.60 -31.04 -5.23
N ASN A 50 21.39 -30.05 -4.90
CA ASN A 50 22.47 -30.15 -3.95
C ASN A 50 22.24 -29.21 -2.76
N ASN A 51 22.80 -29.58 -1.60
CA ASN A 51 22.67 -28.79 -0.37
C ASN A 51 21.22 -28.45 -0.02
N THR A 52 20.33 -29.45 -0.13
CA THR A 52 18.91 -29.26 0.14
C THR A 52 18.48 -29.95 1.44
N VAL A 53 17.55 -29.35 2.14
CA VAL A 53 16.90 -29.94 3.32
C VAL A 53 15.41 -30.06 3.06
N LEU A 54 14.86 -31.27 3.06
CA LEU A 54 13.43 -31.52 2.97
C LEU A 54 12.97 -32.41 4.12
N ILE A 55 12.00 -31.94 4.88
CA ILE A 55 11.41 -32.66 6.00
C ILE A 55 9.89 -32.75 5.82
N GLY A 56 9.33 -33.95 5.84
CA GLY A 56 7.89 -34.14 5.69
C GLY A 56 7.52 -35.25 4.70
N SER A 57 6.65 -34.97 3.73
CA SER A 57 6.23 -35.98 2.77
C SER A 57 5.89 -35.43 1.39
N ASN A 58 6.08 -36.27 0.37
CA ASN A 58 5.70 -35.97 -1.03
C ASN A 58 6.25 -34.67 -1.60
N SER A 59 7.40 -34.17 -1.11
CA SER A 59 8.02 -32.97 -1.62
C SER A 59 9.10 -33.28 -2.65
N THR A 60 9.34 -32.38 -3.58
CA THR A 60 10.35 -32.52 -4.62
C THR A 60 11.20 -31.26 -4.74
N VAL A 61 12.45 -31.44 -5.19
CA VAL A 61 13.36 -30.31 -5.41
C VAL A 61 14.14 -30.51 -6.72
N ASN A 62 14.07 -29.47 -7.56
CA ASN A 62 14.89 -29.32 -8.76
C ASN A 62 15.61 -27.98 -8.67
N GLY A 63 16.70 -27.96 -7.91
CA GLY A 63 17.49 -26.75 -7.62
C GLY A 63 18.33 -26.94 -6.36
N ASN A 64 19.20 -26.00 -6.08
CA ASN A 64 20.20 -26.09 -5.03
C ASN A 64 19.88 -25.18 -3.86
N PHE A 65 20.39 -25.50 -2.66
CA PHE A 65 20.24 -24.67 -1.46
C PHE A 65 18.79 -24.40 -1.07
N ASN A 66 17.90 -25.36 -1.26
CA ASN A 66 16.50 -25.23 -0.90
C ASN A 66 16.20 -25.87 0.45
N TYR A 67 15.35 -25.23 1.23
CA TYR A 67 14.96 -25.65 2.58
C TYR A 67 13.44 -25.76 2.69
N GLY A 68 12.91 -26.98 2.80
CA GLY A 68 11.47 -27.24 2.84
C GLY A 68 11.05 -28.07 4.04
N MET A 69 9.95 -27.69 4.68
CA MET A 69 9.31 -28.45 5.74
C MET A 69 7.80 -28.51 5.49
N GLY A 70 7.28 -29.73 5.26
CA GLY A 70 5.85 -29.90 5.08
C GLY A 70 5.45 -31.00 4.11
N HIS A 71 4.24 -30.89 3.55
CA HIS A 71 3.68 -31.85 2.62
C HIS A 71 3.53 -31.25 1.20
N GLY A 72 4.02 -31.97 0.20
CA GLY A 72 3.82 -31.57 -1.21
C GLY A 72 4.51 -30.27 -1.57
N VAL A 73 5.64 -29.94 -0.92
CA VAL A 73 6.45 -28.75 -1.26
C VAL A 73 7.24 -29.04 -2.53
N ILE A 74 7.23 -28.10 -3.46
CA ILE A 74 7.93 -28.22 -4.74
C ILE A 74 8.85 -27.02 -4.95
N PHE A 75 10.14 -27.26 -5.12
CA PHE A 75 11.12 -26.27 -5.54
C PHE A 75 11.60 -26.52 -6.96
N LYS A 76 11.61 -25.49 -7.81
CA LYS A 76 12.19 -25.54 -9.14
C LYS A 76 13.40 -24.62 -9.32
N GLY A 77 13.53 -23.60 -8.50
CA GLY A 77 14.66 -22.68 -8.46
C GLY A 77 15.61 -22.94 -7.29
N ASP A 78 16.59 -22.05 -7.14
CA ASP A 78 17.65 -22.14 -6.15
C ASP A 78 17.41 -21.23 -4.94
N LYS A 79 17.97 -21.62 -3.78
CA LYS A 79 18.03 -20.80 -2.56
C LYS A 79 16.65 -20.43 -1.99
N ASN A 80 15.70 -21.32 -2.11
CA ASN A 80 14.32 -21.08 -1.65
C ASN A 80 14.05 -21.67 -0.28
N SER A 81 13.01 -21.14 0.40
CA SER A 81 12.52 -21.69 1.66
C SER A 81 11.00 -21.86 1.65
N ALA A 82 10.50 -22.96 2.21
CA ALA A 82 9.08 -23.17 2.35
C ALA A 82 8.73 -23.92 3.64
N ILE A 83 7.67 -23.48 4.31
CA ILE A 83 7.07 -24.19 5.45
C ILE A 83 5.57 -24.27 5.23
N GLY A 84 5.02 -25.50 5.34
CA GLY A 84 3.59 -25.75 5.19
C GLY A 84 3.27 -26.78 4.11
N ALA A 85 2.10 -26.68 3.49
CA ALA A 85 1.67 -27.67 2.52
C ALA A 85 1.44 -27.07 1.13
N TYR A 86 1.72 -27.86 0.08
CA TYR A 86 1.44 -27.53 -1.31
C TYR A 86 2.04 -26.21 -1.79
N ASN A 87 3.14 -25.76 -1.17
CA ASN A 87 3.88 -24.60 -1.64
C ASN A 87 4.73 -24.97 -2.85
N LYS A 88 4.51 -24.33 -3.97
CA LYS A 88 5.29 -24.48 -5.19
C LYS A 88 6.04 -23.19 -5.48
N ILE A 89 7.37 -23.25 -5.48
CA ILE A 89 8.27 -22.12 -5.70
C ILE A 89 9.08 -22.39 -6.97
N GLU A 90 8.91 -21.54 -7.97
CA GLU A 90 9.64 -21.60 -9.23
C GLU A 90 10.77 -20.58 -9.29
N GLY A 91 10.66 -19.47 -8.58
CA GLY A 91 11.68 -18.41 -8.50
C GLY A 91 12.92 -18.81 -7.70
N ASN A 92 13.88 -17.90 -7.67
CA ASN A 92 15.12 -18.04 -6.89
C ASN A 92 15.09 -17.09 -5.69
N GLN A 93 15.79 -17.45 -4.61
CA GLN A 93 15.91 -16.64 -3.39
C GLN A 93 14.54 -16.22 -2.82
N SER A 94 13.56 -17.10 -2.94
CA SER A 94 12.15 -16.83 -2.65
C SER A 94 11.64 -17.72 -1.54
N GLY A 95 10.47 -17.37 -0.98
CA GLY A 95 9.92 -18.15 0.13
C GLY A 95 8.40 -18.20 0.20
N ALA A 96 7.87 -19.28 0.82
CA ALA A 96 6.45 -19.43 1.09
C ALA A 96 6.23 -20.07 2.46
N PHE A 97 5.42 -19.42 3.31
CA PHE A 97 5.05 -19.87 4.64
C PHE A 97 3.53 -19.94 4.76
N GLY A 98 2.97 -21.13 4.83
CA GLY A 98 1.54 -21.37 4.87
C GLY A 98 1.10 -22.53 3.97
N VAL A 99 -0.14 -22.49 3.51
CA VAL A 99 -0.70 -23.55 2.66
C VAL A 99 -0.97 -23.00 1.27
N GLY A 100 -0.25 -23.52 0.29
CA GLY A 100 -0.46 -23.24 -1.13
C GLY A 100 -1.71 -23.94 -1.69
N THR A 101 -1.86 -23.91 -2.98
CA THR A 101 -2.88 -24.65 -3.72
C THR A 101 -2.19 -25.76 -4.52
N TYR A 102 -2.71 -26.98 -4.42
CA TYR A 102 -2.13 -28.11 -5.13
C TYR A 102 -1.91 -27.81 -6.62
N ASN A 103 -0.70 -28.04 -7.11
CA ASN A 103 -0.27 -27.76 -8.48
C ASN A 103 -0.35 -26.30 -8.96
N VAL A 104 -0.54 -25.34 -8.06
CA VAL A 104 -0.52 -23.93 -8.40
C VAL A 104 0.75 -23.29 -7.83
N ASP A 105 1.40 -22.41 -8.60
CA ASP A 105 2.59 -21.69 -8.15
C ASP A 105 2.23 -20.72 -7.01
N THR A 106 2.84 -20.92 -5.84
CA THR A 106 2.71 -20.01 -4.71
C THR A 106 3.61 -18.79 -4.90
N VAL A 107 4.86 -19.02 -5.31
CA VAL A 107 5.81 -17.96 -5.64
C VAL A 107 6.55 -18.33 -6.93
N LYS A 108 6.39 -17.51 -7.95
CA LYS A 108 7.04 -17.70 -9.25
C LYS A 108 8.17 -16.70 -9.49
N GLY A 109 8.07 -15.52 -8.93
CA GLY A 109 9.08 -14.46 -9.05
C GLY A 109 10.31 -14.72 -8.17
N ASP A 110 11.41 -14.08 -8.55
CA ASP A 110 12.66 -14.08 -7.79
C ASP A 110 12.59 -13.09 -6.60
N ASN A 111 13.35 -13.37 -5.54
CA ASN A 111 13.44 -12.52 -4.34
C ASN A 111 12.06 -12.19 -3.73
N SER A 112 11.10 -13.09 -3.84
CA SER A 112 9.71 -12.83 -3.45
C SER A 112 9.24 -13.77 -2.35
N TYR A 113 8.41 -13.25 -1.45
CA TYR A 113 7.98 -13.98 -0.27
C TYR A 113 6.46 -13.91 -0.09
N SER A 114 5.88 -15.06 0.29
CA SER A 114 4.47 -15.22 0.59
C SER A 114 4.28 -15.78 1.98
N VAL A 115 3.59 -15.04 2.84
CA VAL A 115 3.16 -15.49 4.17
C VAL A 115 1.65 -15.55 4.22
N GLY A 116 1.10 -16.75 4.44
CA GLY A 116 -0.33 -17.02 4.46
C GLY A 116 -0.76 -18.11 3.45
N ASN A 117 -2.05 -18.19 3.19
CA ASN A 117 -2.61 -19.30 2.44
C ASN A 117 -3.13 -18.90 1.05
N LYS A 118 -2.97 -19.81 0.07
CA LYS A 118 -3.50 -19.69 -1.29
C LYS A 118 -3.05 -18.44 -2.05
N ASN A 119 -1.90 -17.89 -1.70
CA ASN A 119 -1.32 -16.75 -2.41
C ASN A 119 -0.68 -17.20 -3.74
N GLN A 120 -0.65 -16.30 -4.71
CA GLN A 120 0.00 -16.46 -6.01
C GLN A 120 0.82 -15.21 -6.31
N VAL A 121 2.13 -15.30 -6.16
CA VAL A 121 3.08 -14.20 -6.35
C VAL A 121 3.88 -14.46 -7.60
N SER A 122 3.53 -13.82 -8.71
CA SER A 122 4.22 -13.97 -9.98
C SER A 122 5.29 -12.91 -10.23
N ALA A 123 5.39 -11.95 -9.34
CA ALA A 123 6.27 -10.78 -9.39
C ALA A 123 7.63 -11.02 -8.72
N ASN A 124 8.61 -10.23 -9.09
CA ASN A 124 9.93 -10.20 -8.46
C ASN A 124 10.01 -9.16 -7.34
N ASN A 125 10.89 -9.38 -6.37
CA ASN A 125 11.13 -8.46 -5.24
C ASN A 125 9.84 -8.09 -4.49
N THR A 126 8.87 -9.00 -4.40
CA THR A 126 7.52 -8.71 -3.89
C THR A 126 7.26 -9.44 -2.59
N PHE A 127 6.67 -8.75 -1.64
CA PHE A 127 6.38 -9.26 -0.30
C PHE A 127 4.88 -9.30 -0.03
N VAL A 128 4.34 -10.50 0.25
CA VAL A 128 2.92 -10.71 0.50
C VAL A 128 2.70 -11.28 1.90
N VAL A 129 1.83 -10.64 2.68
CA VAL A 129 1.34 -11.12 3.96
C VAL A 129 -0.18 -11.10 3.97
N GLY A 130 -0.80 -12.25 3.79
CA GLY A 130 -2.26 -12.38 3.69
C GLY A 130 -2.68 -13.71 3.14
N ASN A 131 -3.95 -13.87 2.88
CA ASN A 131 -4.50 -15.05 2.23
C ASN A 131 -5.22 -14.65 0.95
N ASN A 132 -5.21 -15.54 -0.03
CA ASN A 132 -5.90 -15.33 -1.31
C ASN A 132 -5.38 -14.12 -2.10
N VAL A 133 -4.15 -13.72 -1.91
CA VAL A 133 -3.52 -12.61 -2.62
C VAL A 133 -3.00 -13.09 -3.96
N LYS A 134 -3.27 -12.32 -5.02
CA LYS A 134 -2.68 -12.53 -6.34
C LYS A 134 -2.02 -11.24 -6.80
N THR A 135 -0.76 -11.31 -7.18
CA THR A 135 -0.05 -10.14 -7.70
C THR A 135 1.02 -10.54 -8.73
N SER A 136 1.17 -9.68 -9.72
CA SER A 136 2.25 -9.72 -10.72
C SER A 136 3.03 -8.41 -10.77
N LEU A 137 2.82 -7.52 -9.78
CA LEU A 137 3.51 -6.24 -9.70
C LEU A 137 4.84 -6.39 -8.97
N ASP A 138 5.93 -6.12 -9.66
CA ASP A 138 7.29 -6.13 -9.10
C ASP A 138 7.48 -5.05 -8.02
N ASN A 139 8.33 -5.35 -7.05
CA ASN A 139 8.69 -4.46 -5.94
C ASN A 139 7.51 -4.08 -5.03
N ALA A 140 6.39 -4.79 -5.08
CA ALA A 140 5.20 -4.49 -4.28
C ALA A 140 5.27 -5.07 -2.86
N VAL A 141 4.58 -4.42 -1.94
CA VAL A 141 4.24 -4.96 -0.63
C VAL A 141 2.72 -5.08 -0.54
N VAL A 142 2.20 -6.29 -0.33
CA VAL A 142 0.75 -6.55 -0.30
C VAL A 142 0.36 -7.13 1.05
N LEU A 143 -0.47 -6.40 1.77
CA LEU A 143 -0.86 -6.72 3.14
C LEU A 143 -2.36 -6.97 3.26
N GLY A 144 -2.73 -8.08 3.88
CA GLY A 144 -4.12 -8.43 4.19
C GLY A 144 -4.76 -9.40 3.20
N ASN A 145 -5.82 -10.04 3.67
CA ASN A 145 -6.56 -11.04 2.89
C ASN A 145 -7.27 -10.40 1.70
N ASN A 146 -7.23 -11.06 0.55
CA ASN A 146 -7.82 -10.62 -0.71
C ASN A 146 -7.32 -9.24 -1.18
N SER A 147 -6.18 -8.76 -0.68
CA SER A 147 -5.56 -7.53 -1.17
C SER A 147 -4.99 -7.76 -2.57
N THR A 148 -4.98 -6.70 -3.38
CA THR A 148 -4.42 -6.73 -4.74
C THR A 148 -3.35 -5.64 -4.88
N ALA A 149 -2.40 -5.85 -5.80
CA ALA A 149 -1.48 -4.83 -6.26
C ALA A 149 -1.22 -5.08 -7.75
N GLU A 150 -1.54 -4.08 -8.55
CA GLU A 150 -1.45 -4.14 -10.01
C GLU A 150 -0.70 -2.92 -10.56
N SER A 151 -0.27 -2.96 -11.80
CA SER A 151 0.45 -1.84 -12.43
C SER A 151 -0.38 -0.55 -12.50
N SER A 152 -1.70 -0.66 -12.56
CA SER A 152 -2.62 0.47 -12.48
C SER A 152 -2.63 1.20 -11.13
N ASP A 153 -2.13 0.56 -10.06
CA ASP A 153 -2.04 1.14 -8.73
C ASP A 153 -0.80 2.04 -8.55
N VAL A 154 0.15 1.96 -9.51
CA VAL A 154 1.39 2.76 -9.49
C VAL A 154 1.17 4.03 -10.29
N VAL A 155 0.58 5.04 -9.65
CA VAL A 155 0.17 6.28 -10.30
C VAL A 155 1.14 7.41 -9.98
N SER A 156 1.68 8.04 -11.03
CA SER A 156 2.42 9.30 -10.90
C SER A 156 1.46 10.47 -10.74
N THR A 157 1.63 11.27 -9.70
CA THR A 157 0.80 12.46 -9.43
C THR A 157 1.72 13.67 -9.24
N PRO A 158 2.19 14.31 -10.33
CA PRO A 158 3.18 15.37 -10.24
C PRO A 158 2.63 16.69 -9.72
N SER A 159 1.35 16.98 -9.94
CA SER A 159 0.71 18.22 -9.56
C SER A 159 -0.80 18.10 -9.51
N TYR A 160 -1.45 19.11 -8.94
CA TYR A 160 -2.89 19.32 -9.01
C TYR A 160 -3.21 20.76 -9.40
N THR A 161 -4.10 20.96 -10.36
CA THR A 161 -4.61 22.27 -10.76
C THR A 161 -5.99 22.49 -10.15
N TYR A 162 -6.11 23.52 -9.33
CA TYR A 162 -7.36 23.92 -8.70
C TYR A 162 -8.31 24.62 -9.70
N ASN A 163 -9.59 24.73 -9.35
CA ASN A 163 -10.60 25.38 -10.19
C ASN A 163 -10.32 26.87 -10.46
N ASN A 164 -9.51 27.52 -9.63
CA ASN A 164 -9.05 28.91 -9.83
C ASN A 164 -7.84 29.02 -10.79
N GLY A 165 -7.37 27.92 -11.38
CA GLY A 165 -6.23 27.85 -12.28
C GLY A 165 -4.85 27.79 -11.62
N VAL A 166 -4.76 27.85 -10.29
CA VAL A 166 -3.50 27.65 -9.56
C VAL A 166 -3.09 26.19 -9.62
N THR A 167 -1.82 25.92 -9.93
CA THR A 167 -1.24 24.57 -9.96
C THR A 167 -0.20 24.44 -8.86
N GLU A 168 -0.37 23.41 -8.01
CA GLU A 168 0.60 23.04 -6.99
C GLU A 168 1.33 21.75 -7.39
N SER A 169 2.65 21.76 -7.23
CA SER A 169 3.51 20.59 -7.49
C SER A 169 3.71 19.78 -6.23
N PHE A 170 3.79 18.45 -6.38
CA PHE A 170 3.93 17.52 -5.28
C PHE A 170 5.32 16.86 -5.24
N ALA A 171 5.73 16.42 -4.05
CA ALA A 171 6.90 15.59 -3.86
C ALA A 171 6.58 14.10 -4.13
N GLY A 172 7.62 13.27 -4.35
CA GLY A 172 7.46 11.81 -4.51
C GLY A 172 6.68 11.38 -5.75
N THR A 173 6.82 12.08 -6.84
CA THR A 173 5.97 11.95 -8.05
C THR A 173 6.26 10.74 -8.93
N ALA A 174 7.33 9.99 -8.65
CA ALA A 174 7.72 8.80 -9.42
C ALA A 174 7.78 7.56 -8.53
N PRO A 175 6.62 6.98 -8.16
CA PRO A 175 6.60 5.77 -7.34
C PRO A 175 7.20 4.59 -8.12
N VAL A 176 8.04 3.79 -7.45
CA VAL A 176 8.62 2.58 -8.04
C VAL A 176 7.66 1.39 -7.97
N SER A 177 6.73 1.40 -7.03
CA SER A 177 5.70 0.38 -6.81
C SER A 177 4.71 0.87 -5.74
N THR A 178 3.94 -0.04 -5.16
CA THR A 178 2.92 0.28 -4.15
C THR A 178 3.02 -0.59 -2.91
N VAL A 179 2.55 -0.04 -1.79
CA VAL A 179 2.16 -0.82 -0.60
C VAL A 179 0.63 -0.87 -0.58
N SER A 180 0.07 -2.03 -0.93
CA SER A 180 -1.38 -2.24 -0.94
C SER A 180 -1.86 -2.89 0.35
N VAL A 181 -2.93 -2.35 0.92
CA VAL A 181 -3.58 -2.89 2.14
C VAL A 181 -5.01 -3.39 1.88
N GLY A 182 -5.44 -3.44 0.63
CA GLY A 182 -6.80 -3.82 0.25
C GLY A 182 -6.97 -4.14 -1.23
N ALA A 183 -8.20 -4.06 -1.67
CA ALA A 183 -8.62 -4.16 -3.07
C ALA A 183 -9.79 -3.20 -3.30
N ALA A 184 -10.14 -2.94 -4.55
CA ALA A 184 -11.30 -2.13 -4.89
C ALA A 184 -12.58 -2.68 -4.24
N GLY A 185 -13.30 -1.85 -3.47
CA GLY A 185 -14.46 -2.23 -2.67
C GLY A 185 -14.14 -3.04 -1.40
N GLN A 186 -12.85 -3.20 -1.06
CA GLN A 186 -12.36 -3.88 0.14
C GLN A 186 -11.19 -3.09 0.76
N GLU A 187 -11.31 -1.79 0.81
CA GLU A 187 -10.34 -0.86 1.37
C GLU A 187 -10.19 -1.06 2.89
N ARG A 188 -9.03 -0.70 3.42
CA ARG A 188 -8.74 -0.75 4.86
C ARG A 188 -8.25 0.61 5.36
N THR A 189 -8.69 0.98 6.54
CA THR A 189 -8.12 2.12 7.25
C THR A 189 -6.71 1.77 7.76
N ILE A 190 -5.81 2.74 7.69
CA ILE A 190 -4.51 2.66 8.37
C ILE A 190 -4.61 3.51 9.64
N THR A 191 -4.56 2.85 10.80
CA THR A 191 -4.68 3.50 12.10
C THR A 191 -3.31 3.63 12.78
N HIS A 192 -3.22 4.50 13.81
CA HIS A 192 -2.00 4.74 14.59
C HIS A 192 -0.84 5.32 13.76
N VAL A 193 -1.18 6.05 12.69
CA VAL A 193 -0.20 6.79 11.90
C VAL A 193 0.21 8.05 12.67
N ALA A 194 1.50 8.21 12.93
CA ALA A 194 2.05 9.43 13.52
C ALA A 194 1.87 10.63 12.56
N ALA A 195 1.90 11.85 13.12
CA ALA A 195 1.88 13.05 12.30
C ALA A 195 3.13 13.13 11.41
N GLY A 196 2.92 13.38 10.12
CA GLY A 196 3.97 13.58 9.14
C GLY A 196 4.52 15.01 9.18
N ARG A 197 5.71 15.20 8.63
CA ARG A 197 6.29 16.53 8.42
C ARG A 197 5.49 17.29 7.38
N ILE A 198 5.23 18.57 7.63
CA ILE A 198 4.50 19.46 6.71
C ILE A 198 5.52 20.41 6.08
N THR A 199 6.19 19.92 5.03
CA THR A 199 7.15 20.68 4.21
C THR A 199 6.89 20.40 2.73
N ALA A 200 7.36 21.27 1.87
CA ALA A 200 7.12 21.17 0.42
C ALA A 200 7.72 19.89 -0.20
N ASP A 201 8.74 19.32 0.41
CA ASP A 201 9.46 18.13 -0.03
C ASP A 201 9.10 16.85 0.73
N SER A 202 8.14 16.95 1.69
CA SER A 202 7.75 15.81 2.51
C SER A 202 6.99 14.76 1.70
N THR A 203 7.35 13.51 1.94
CA THR A 203 6.63 12.32 1.46
C THR A 203 6.04 11.51 2.62
N ASP A 204 5.96 12.10 3.81
CA ASP A 204 5.36 11.45 4.98
C ASP A 204 3.83 11.39 4.83
N ALA A 205 3.22 10.37 5.41
CA ALA A 205 1.76 10.29 5.52
C ALA A 205 1.23 11.37 6.48
N VAL A 206 0.11 11.97 6.12
CA VAL A 206 -0.61 12.96 6.94
C VAL A 206 -1.74 12.26 7.67
N ASN A 207 -1.85 12.43 8.99
CA ASN A 207 -2.95 11.89 9.76
C ASN A 207 -4.12 12.88 9.91
N GLY A 208 -5.29 12.37 10.35
CA GLY A 208 -6.52 13.15 10.43
C GLY A 208 -6.45 14.38 11.33
N SER A 209 -5.59 14.38 12.38
CA SER A 209 -5.46 15.54 13.27
C SER A 209 -4.77 16.73 12.59
N GLN A 210 -3.86 16.50 11.67
CA GLN A 210 -3.21 17.53 10.88
C GLN A 210 -4.21 18.19 9.91
N LEU A 211 -5.02 17.39 9.24
CA LEU A 211 -6.09 17.88 8.38
C LEU A 211 -7.17 18.63 9.17
N TYR A 212 -7.54 18.14 10.37
CA TYR A 212 -8.48 18.84 11.25
C TYR A 212 -7.98 20.25 11.63
N GLY A 213 -6.68 20.39 11.97
CA GLY A 213 -6.08 21.70 12.24
C GLY A 213 -6.18 22.65 11.03
N THR A 214 -5.92 22.16 9.83
CA THR A 214 -6.07 22.93 8.59
C THR A 214 -7.53 23.37 8.37
N ASN A 215 -8.50 22.48 8.57
CA ASN A 215 -9.92 22.77 8.42
C ASN A 215 -10.38 23.85 9.41
N GLN A 216 -9.86 23.86 10.64
CA GLN A 216 -10.16 24.92 11.60
C GLN A 216 -9.67 26.29 11.13
N GLN A 217 -8.49 26.38 10.49
CA GLN A 217 -8.00 27.64 9.91
C GLN A 217 -8.88 28.10 8.75
N ILE A 218 -9.38 27.19 7.93
CA ILE A 218 -10.32 27.50 6.85
C ILE A 218 -11.64 28.04 7.41
N ASP A 219 -12.16 27.46 8.50
CA ASP A 219 -13.39 27.94 9.17
C ASP A 219 -13.21 29.36 9.78
N ILE A 220 -12.02 29.67 10.30
CA ILE A 220 -11.68 31.02 10.78
C ILE A 220 -11.68 31.97 9.59
N LEU A 221 -10.98 31.62 8.51
CA LEU A 221 -10.91 32.45 7.29
C LEU A 221 -12.31 32.72 6.71
N HIS A 222 -13.21 31.73 6.66
CA HIS A 222 -14.59 31.91 6.21
C HIS A 222 -15.37 32.89 7.09
N ARG A 223 -15.13 32.91 8.41
CA ARG A 223 -15.77 33.89 9.33
C ARG A 223 -15.23 35.28 9.07
N ASP A 224 -13.92 35.42 8.87
CA ASP A 224 -13.27 36.69 8.62
C ASP A 224 -13.74 37.29 7.28
N VAL A 225 -13.83 36.49 6.22
CA VAL A 225 -14.33 36.92 4.90
C VAL A 225 -15.79 37.42 5.04
N ARG A 226 -16.66 36.72 5.73
CA ARG A 226 -18.05 37.16 5.96
C ARG A 226 -18.11 38.43 6.79
N HIS A 227 -17.21 38.61 7.76
CA HIS A 227 -17.13 39.85 8.54
C HIS A 227 -16.73 41.03 7.66
N VAL A 228 -15.68 40.87 6.86
CA VAL A 228 -15.21 41.92 5.91
C VAL A 228 -16.30 42.26 4.90
N GLU A 229 -16.99 41.27 4.34
CA GLU A 229 -18.11 41.48 3.42
C GLU A 229 -19.23 42.29 4.07
N LYS A 230 -19.59 41.97 5.32
CA LYS A 230 -20.61 42.68 6.08
C LYS A 230 -20.19 44.13 6.35
N GLU A 231 -18.94 44.38 6.76
CA GLU A 231 -18.44 45.75 6.98
C GLU A 231 -18.35 46.56 5.67
N SER A 232 -17.99 45.90 4.54
CA SER A 232 -18.04 46.52 3.22
C SER A 232 -19.48 46.95 2.86
N ASN A 233 -20.46 46.03 3.01
CA ASN A 233 -21.86 46.36 2.71
C ASN A 233 -22.42 47.46 3.61
N ARG A 234 -21.99 47.54 4.89
CA ARG A 234 -22.31 48.67 5.79
C ARG A 234 -21.69 49.98 5.35
N GLY A 235 -20.44 49.93 4.86
CA GLY A 235 -19.74 51.07 4.27
C GLY A 235 -20.52 51.62 3.07
N ASP A 236 -20.95 50.77 2.17
CA ASP A 236 -21.75 51.10 1.00
C ASP A 236 -23.12 51.70 1.38
N ALA A 237 -23.80 51.13 2.37
CA ALA A 237 -25.05 51.65 2.88
C ALA A 237 -24.89 53.07 3.51
N ARG A 238 -23.78 53.30 4.26
CA ARG A 238 -23.43 54.62 4.81
C ARG A 238 -23.13 55.63 3.69
N ALA A 239 -22.38 55.23 2.68
CA ALA A 239 -22.10 56.07 1.52
C ALA A 239 -23.41 56.45 0.78
N ALA A 240 -24.31 55.49 0.59
CA ALA A 240 -25.63 55.77 -0.01
C ALA A 240 -26.47 56.73 0.84
N ALA A 241 -26.46 56.56 2.17
CA ALA A 241 -27.17 57.49 3.07
C ALA A 241 -26.61 58.92 3.00
N LEU A 242 -25.28 59.07 2.97
CA LEU A 242 -24.62 60.37 2.80
C LEU A 242 -24.95 61.00 1.43
N ALA A 243 -24.94 60.21 0.35
CA ALA A 243 -25.32 60.70 -0.98
C ALA A 243 -26.78 61.14 -1.11
N ALA A 244 -27.67 60.60 -0.22
CA ALA A 244 -29.07 60.99 -0.18
C ALA A 244 -29.34 62.32 0.58
N LEU A 245 -28.35 62.89 1.24
CA LEU A 245 -28.45 64.20 1.86
C LEU A 245 -28.45 65.28 0.75
N HIS A 246 -29.57 65.94 0.58
CA HIS A 246 -29.72 67.01 -0.36
C HIS A 246 -29.88 68.36 0.38
N PRO A 247 -28.99 69.35 0.19
CA PRO A 247 -29.16 70.65 0.77
C PRO A 247 -30.44 71.26 0.28
N LEU A 248 -31.23 71.80 1.22
CA LEU A 248 -32.37 72.65 0.87
C LEU A 248 -31.88 74.03 0.36
N GLN A 249 -32.70 74.78 -0.41
CA GLN A 249 -32.39 76.08 -0.78
C GLN A 249 -32.23 77.03 0.44
N PHE A 250 -31.23 77.85 0.43
CA PHE A 250 -30.99 78.81 1.50
C PHE A 250 -32.24 79.64 1.75
N ASP A 251 -32.76 79.67 2.98
CA ASP A 251 -33.87 80.48 3.44
C ASP A 251 -33.32 81.47 4.48
N PRO A 252 -33.37 82.83 4.22
CA PRO A 252 -32.88 83.80 5.16
C PRO A 252 -33.61 83.87 6.49
N ASP A 253 -34.87 83.39 6.54
CA ASP A 253 -35.72 83.43 7.71
C ASP A 253 -35.54 82.18 8.62
N HIS A 254 -34.91 81.12 8.08
CA HIS A 254 -34.65 79.86 8.80
C HIS A 254 -33.16 79.53 8.76
N LYS A 255 -32.42 79.92 9.82
CA LYS A 255 -30.94 79.82 9.89
C LYS A 255 -30.42 78.43 10.19
N VAL A 256 -31.29 77.41 10.49
CA VAL A 256 -30.91 76.09 10.77
C VAL A 256 -31.78 75.13 9.94
N GLN A 257 -31.10 74.25 9.21
CA GLN A 257 -31.74 73.17 8.45
C GLN A 257 -31.28 71.85 8.98
N VAL A 258 -32.17 70.86 9.05
CA VAL A 258 -31.85 69.47 9.40
C VAL A 258 -32.18 68.61 8.18
N MET A 259 -31.20 67.86 7.72
CA MET A 259 -31.33 66.95 6.58
C MET A 259 -31.20 65.51 7.06
N GLY A 260 -31.98 64.61 6.49
CA GLY A 260 -31.88 63.17 6.73
C GLY A 260 -31.71 62.40 5.43
N GLY A 261 -30.78 61.49 5.38
CA GLY A 261 -30.57 60.55 4.27
C GLY A 261 -30.63 59.10 4.75
N TYR A 262 -31.29 58.24 3.99
CA TYR A 262 -31.33 56.82 4.24
C TYR A 262 -30.60 56.05 3.11
N GLY A 263 -29.76 55.11 3.48
CA GLY A 263 -29.07 54.21 2.55
C GLY A 263 -29.32 52.76 2.88
N HIS A 264 -29.52 51.98 1.85
CA HIS A 264 -29.67 50.52 1.95
C HIS A 264 -28.77 49.85 0.93
N TYR A 265 -28.01 48.82 1.34
CA TYR A 265 -27.20 48.00 0.44
C TYR A 265 -27.08 46.57 0.97
N LYS A 266 -27.43 45.59 0.12
CA LYS A 266 -27.33 44.14 0.43
C LYS A 266 -27.77 43.76 1.86
N GLY A 267 -28.92 44.28 2.32
CA GLY A 267 -29.50 43.97 3.62
C GLY A 267 -28.97 44.83 4.79
N GLU A 268 -27.96 45.67 4.59
CA GLU A 268 -27.50 46.62 5.61
C GLU A 268 -28.17 48.00 5.42
N ASN A 269 -28.44 48.71 6.50
CA ASN A 269 -29.13 49.99 6.54
C ASN A 269 -28.25 51.03 7.21
N ALA A 270 -28.32 52.27 6.75
CA ALA A 270 -27.64 53.44 7.35
C ALA A 270 -28.54 54.68 7.30
N LEU A 271 -28.37 55.52 8.27
CA LEU A 271 -28.98 56.87 8.34
C LEU A 271 -27.85 57.87 8.41
N ALA A 272 -27.99 58.93 7.65
CA ALA A 272 -27.14 60.13 7.73
C ALA A 272 -27.99 61.33 8.14
N LEU A 273 -27.47 62.15 9.02
CA LEU A 273 -28.06 63.41 9.47
C LEU A 273 -27.06 64.54 9.15
N GLY A 274 -27.55 65.68 8.64
CA GLY A 274 -26.72 66.85 8.31
C GLY A 274 -27.45 68.16 8.66
#